data_f67b8c641b58b35d8d63e5f23f106afe
#
_entry.id   f67b8c641b58b35d8d63e5f23f106afe
#
_cell.length_a   1.000
_cell.length_b   1.000
_cell.length_c   1.000
_cell.angle_alpha   90.00
_cell.angle_beta   90.00
_cell.angle_gamma   90.00
#
_symmetry.space_group_name_H-M   'P 1'
#
loop_
_entity.id
_entity.type
_entity.pdbx_description
1 polymer ?
#
loop_
_entity_poly.entity_id
_entity_poly.type
_entity_poly.pdbx_seq_one_letter_code
_entity_poly.pdbx_strand_id
1 'polypeptide(L)'
;MKLADVTSINVHRTKTEMEEFNRVLGGGVVPGSLVLIGGDPGIGKSTLLLQVSTQLSQVGTVLYVSGEESAQQIKLRAERLGDIDSEFYLYAETNMQSVRAEVERIQPNFLIIDSIQTIMSPEISGVQGSVSQVREVTAELMQLAKTNNIAIFIVGHVTKEGTLAGPRMLEHMVDTVLYFEGERHHTFRILRAVKNRFGSTNEIGIFEMQSSGLVEVLNPSQVFLEERLDGATGSSIVVTMEGTRPILAEVQALVTPTMFGNAKRTTTGLDFNRASLIMAVLEKRAGLLLQNQDAYLKSAGGVKLDEPAIDLAVAVAIASSYKDKPTNPQECFVGELGLTGEVRRVNRIEQRINEAAKLGFTKIYVPKNSLTGITTPSGIQVVGVSTLAEVLKKVF
;
A
#
# COMPACT_ATOMS: atom_id res chain seq x y z
N MET A 1 -38.73 2.51 -9.85
CA MET A 1 -38.02 3.78 -9.93
C MET A 1 -37.22 3.81 -11.23
N LYS A 2 -37.33 4.82 -12.06
CA LYS A 2 -36.52 4.93 -13.28
C LYS A 2 -35.13 5.45 -12.92
N LEU A 3 -34.09 4.97 -13.58
CA LEU A 3 -32.69 5.40 -13.34
C LEU A 3 -32.54 6.91 -13.56
N ALA A 4 -33.28 7.51 -14.49
CA ALA A 4 -33.31 8.95 -14.76
C ALA A 4 -33.88 9.78 -13.59
N ASP A 5 -34.70 9.17 -12.71
CA ASP A 5 -35.31 9.84 -11.56
C ASP A 5 -34.41 9.74 -10.31
N VAL A 6 -33.30 8.98 -10.40
CA VAL A 6 -32.27 8.93 -9.36
C VAL A 6 -31.43 10.17 -9.51
N THR A 7 -31.69 11.18 -8.66
CA THR A 7 -30.77 12.31 -8.54
C THR A 7 -29.37 11.75 -8.19
N SER A 8 -28.38 12.06 -9.03
CA SER A 8 -26.97 11.86 -8.68
C SER A 8 -26.69 12.73 -7.45
N ILE A 9 -26.87 12.15 -6.27
CA ILE A 9 -26.40 12.76 -5.04
C ILE A 9 -24.89 12.86 -5.23
N ASN A 10 -24.36 14.07 -5.34
CA ASN A 10 -22.95 14.30 -5.08
C ASN A 10 -22.71 13.70 -3.70
N VAL A 11 -22.09 12.52 -3.66
CA VAL A 11 -21.83 11.80 -2.41
C VAL A 11 -20.90 12.72 -1.61
N HIS A 12 -21.51 13.45 -0.68
CA HIS A 12 -20.74 14.34 0.20
C HIS A 12 -19.80 13.45 1.03
N ARG A 13 -18.51 13.52 0.75
CA ARG A 13 -17.51 12.74 1.47
C ARG A 13 -17.02 13.53 2.66
N THR A 14 -16.97 12.91 3.82
CA THR A 14 -16.36 13.50 5.00
C THR A 14 -14.85 13.26 4.92
N LYS A 15 -14.08 14.33 4.87
CA LYS A 15 -12.62 14.26 4.92
C LYS A 15 -12.13 14.19 6.35
N THR A 16 -11.10 13.40 6.58
CA THR A 16 -10.29 13.45 7.79
C THR A 16 -9.13 14.42 7.58
N GLU A 17 -8.39 14.74 8.62
CA GLU A 17 -7.14 15.51 8.50
C GLU A 17 -6.00 14.68 7.87
N MET A 18 -6.19 13.36 7.75
CA MET A 18 -5.20 12.45 7.18
C MET A 18 -5.41 12.32 5.66
N GLU A 19 -4.62 13.04 4.87
CA GLU A 19 -4.72 13.02 3.40
C GLU A 19 -4.37 11.66 2.79
N GLU A 20 -3.43 10.92 3.38
CA GLU A 20 -3.10 9.56 2.94
C GLU A 20 -4.24 8.58 3.21
N PHE A 21 -5.00 8.76 4.30
CA PHE A 21 -6.21 7.99 4.56
C PHE A 21 -7.36 8.37 3.62
N ASN A 22 -7.58 9.67 3.39
CA ASN A 22 -8.56 10.15 2.43
C ASN A 22 -8.29 9.62 1.01
N ARG A 23 -7.02 9.55 0.62
CA ARG A 23 -6.57 9.03 -0.68
C ARG A 23 -7.02 7.59 -0.90
N VAL A 24 -6.75 6.69 0.03
CA VAL A 24 -7.12 5.27 -0.12
C VAL A 24 -8.63 5.04 -0.11
N LEU A 25 -9.38 5.93 0.52
CA LEU A 25 -10.84 5.93 0.48
C LEU A 25 -11.41 6.53 -0.82
N GLY A 26 -10.56 7.11 -1.67
CA GLY A 26 -10.98 7.77 -2.91
C GLY A 26 -11.51 9.18 -2.70
N GLY A 27 -11.01 9.89 -1.67
CA GLY A 27 -11.30 11.30 -1.38
C GLY A 27 -12.07 11.55 -0.08
N GLY A 28 -12.25 10.54 0.77
CA GLY A 28 -12.88 10.67 2.09
C GLY A 28 -13.93 9.60 2.38
N VAL A 29 -14.49 9.66 3.57
CA VAL A 29 -15.48 8.72 4.09
C VAL A 29 -16.83 8.95 3.43
N VAL A 30 -17.43 7.89 2.91
CA VAL A 30 -18.74 7.93 2.25
C VAL A 30 -19.83 7.51 3.24
N PRO A 31 -20.87 8.32 3.49
CA PRO A 31 -21.99 7.93 4.33
C PRO A 31 -22.67 6.66 3.82
N GLY A 32 -23.11 5.80 4.73
CA GLY A 32 -23.76 4.53 4.39
C GLY A 32 -22.80 3.49 3.80
N SER A 33 -21.49 3.68 3.86
CA SER A 33 -20.49 2.71 3.40
C SER A 33 -20.04 1.76 4.51
N LEU A 34 -19.65 0.56 4.11
CA LEU A 34 -18.99 -0.43 4.98
C LEU A 34 -17.55 -0.65 4.50
N VAL A 35 -16.59 -0.28 5.35
CA VAL A 35 -15.15 -0.33 5.07
C VAL A 35 -14.49 -1.39 5.95
N LEU A 36 -13.81 -2.35 5.34
CA LEU A 36 -13.00 -3.36 6.03
C LEU A 36 -11.53 -2.92 6.05
N ILE A 37 -10.92 -2.94 7.23
CA ILE A 37 -9.47 -2.76 7.40
C ILE A 37 -8.87 -4.08 7.88
N GLY A 38 -8.16 -4.76 6.99
CA GLY A 38 -7.43 -6.01 7.26
C GLY A 38 -5.95 -5.79 7.48
N GLY A 39 -5.28 -6.80 8.02
CA GLY A 39 -3.82 -6.81 8.21
C GLY A 39 -3.39 -7.60 9.44
N ASP A 40 -2.10 -7.82 9.57
CA ASP A 40 -1.51 -8.59 10.66
C ASP A 40 -1.84 -7.98 12.05
N PRO A 41 -1.94 -8.80 13.11
CA PRO A 41 -2.04 -8.30 14.47
C PRO A 41 -0.86 -7.39 14.85
N GLY A 42 -1.15 -6.25 15.47
CA GLY A 42 -0.14 -5.29 15.90
C GLY A 42 0.44 -4.39 14.80
N ILE A 43 -0.10 -4.43 13.56
CA ILE A 43 0.37 -3.59 12.45
C ILE A 43 -0.02 -2.10 12.60
N GLY A 44 -1.05 -1.78 13.40
CA GLY A 44 -1.51 -0.40 13.64
C GLY A 44 -2.96 -0.11 13.24
N LYS A 45 -3.78 -1.11 12.89
CA LYS A 45 -5.20 -0.93 12.46
C LYS A 45 -6.03 -0.15 13.48
N SER A 46 -6.05 -0.62 14.72
CA SER A 46 -6.79 0.02 15.81
C SER A 46 -6.25 1.41 16.16
N THR A 47 -4.93 1.63 16.01
CA THR A 47 -4.31 2.95 16.19
C THR A 47 -4.79 3.93 15.13
N LEU A 48 -4.78 3.52 13.84
CA LEU A 48 -5.29 4.34 12.75
C LEU A 48 -6.75 4.72 12.97
N LEU A 49 -7.61 3.71 13.25
CA LEU A 49 -9.04 3.96 13.43
C LEU A 49 -9.33 4.81 14.66
N LEU A 50 -8.55 4.68 15.71
CA LEU A 50 -8.71 5.54 16.89
C LEU A 50 -8.35 7.01 16.55
N GLN A 51 -7.24 7.27 15.82
CA GLN A 51 -6.88 8.60 15.34
C GLN A 51 -7.93 9.18 14.38
N VAL A 52 -8.39 8.38 13.42
CA VAL A 52 -9.47 8.77 12.50
C VAL A 52 -10.75 9.08 13.26
N SER A 53 -11.10 8.30 14.30
CA SER A 53 -12.29 8.50 15.11
C SER A 53 -12.26 9.82 15.89
N THR A 54 -11.10 10.21 16.44
CA THR A 54 -10.96 11.51 17.13
C THR A 54 -11.16 12.67 16.17
N GLN A 55 -10.69 12.57 14.93
CA GLN A 55 -10.92 13.60 13.91
C GLN A 55 -12.38 13.64 13.43
N LEU A 56 -12.99 12.48 13.21
CA LEU A 56 -14.38 12.38 12.78
C LEU A 56 -15.36 12.86 13.86
N SER A 57 -15.02 12.75 15.14
CA SER A 57 -15.87 13.25 16.24
C SER A 57 -16.04 14.77 16.24
N GLN A 58 -15.16 15.51 15.59
CA GLN A 58 -15.28 16.95 15.40
C GLN A 58 -16.36 17.35 14.36
N VAL A 59 -16.74 16.44 13.48
CA VAL A 59 -17.68 16.70 12.39
C VAL A 59 -18.96 15.85 12.49
N GLY A 60 -19.05 14.96 13.45
CA GLY A 60 -20.22 14.10 13.66
C GLY A 60 -20.03 13.12 14.79
N THR A 61 -21.11 12.49 15.22
CA THR A 61 -21.09 11.54 16.33
C THR A 61 -20.41 10.23 15.94
N VAL A 62 -19.45 9.80 16.74
CA VAL A 62 -18.69 8.55 16.58
C VAL A 62 -19.06 7.57 17.69
N LEU A 63 -19.40 6.35 17.33
CA LEU A 63 -19.51 5.22 18.24
C LEU A 63 -18.38 4.21 17.94
N TYR A 64 -17.47 4.03 18.90
CA TYR A 64 -16.38 3.05 18.83
C TYR A 64 -16.73 1.84 19.70
N VAL A 65 -16.96 0.70 19.07
CA VAL A 65 -17.26 -0.57 19.73
C VAL A 65 -16.00 -1.42 19.75
N SER A 66 -15.57 -1.82 20.95
CA SER A 66 -14.43 -2.70 21.15
C SER A 66 -14.84 -4.00 21.85
N GLY A 67 -14.46 -5.11 21.24
CA GLY A 67 -14.63 -6.43 21.85
C GLY A 67 -13.33 -7.02 22.43
N GLU A 68 -12.20 -6.33 22.28
CA GLU A 68 -10.87 -6.83 22.73
C GLU A 68 -10.32 -6.04 23.91
N GLU A 69 -10.47 -4.72 23.90
CA GLU A 69 -9.90 -3.83 24.90
C GLU A 69 -10.97 -3.21 25.78
N SER A 70 -10.64 -2.98 27.05
CA SER A 70 -11.51 -2.27 27.98
C SER A 70 -11.58 -0.77 27.63
N ALA A 71 -12.66 -0.11 28.08
CA ALA A 71 -12.84 1.33 27.90
C ALA A 71 -11.66 2.15 28.45
N GLN A 72 -11.08 1.74 29.58
CA GLN A 72 -9.93 2.42 30.19
C GLN A 72 -8.67 2.31 29.33
N GLN A 73 -8.41 1.13 28.73
CA GLN A 73 -7.25 0.92 27.87
C GLN A 73 -7.35 1.78 26.60
N ILE A 74 -8.54 1.81 25.98
CA ILE A 74 -8.76 2.63 24.78
C ILE A 74 -8.65 4.11 25.12
N LYS A 75 -9.21 4.57 26.24
CA LYS A 75 -9.11 5.95 26.68
C LYS A 75 -7.67 6.39 26.87
N LEU A 76 -6.85 5.61 27.59
CA LEU A 76 -5.42 5.88 27.78
C LEU A 76 -4.65 5.96 26.45
N ARG A 77 -5.05 5.17 25.46
CA ARG A 77 -4.45 5.22 24.13
C ARG A 77 -4.92 6.45 23.34
N ALA A 78 -6.22 6.76 23.39
CA ALA A 78 -6.79 7.91 22.71
C ALA A 78 -6.20 9.24 23.21
N GLU A 79 -6.01 9.40 24.51
CA GLU A 79 -5.38 10.59 25.12
C GLU A 79 -3.94 10.85 24.64
N ARG A 80 -3.24 9.81 24.16
CA ARG A 80 -1.91 9.96 23.56
C ARG A 80 -1.94 10.35 22.08
N LEU A 81 -3.09 10.15 21.43
CA LEU A 81 -3.25 10.33 19.98
C LEU A 81 -3.88 11.68 19.61
N GLY A 82 -4.40 12.44 20.56
CA GLY A 82 -5.00 13.75 20.33
C GLY A 82 -6.11 14.08 21.33
N ASP A 83 -6.75 15.23 21.13
CA ASP A 83 -7.87 15.67 21.91
C ASP A 83 -9.12 14.84 21.58
N ILE A 84 -9.85 14.42 22.62
CA ILE A 84 -11.08 13.64 22.48
C ILE A 84 -12.27 14.59 22.58
N ASP A 85 -13.09 14.64 21.52
CA ASP A 85 -14.32 15.40 21.48
C ASP A 85 -15.44 14.75 22.30
N SER A 86 -16.42 15.55 22.75
CA SER A 86 -17.61 15.10 23.47
C SER A 86 -18.50 14.16 22.65
N GLU A 87 -18.43 14.24 21.31
CA GLU A 87 -19.21 13.39 20.39
C GLU A 87 -18.56 12.05 20.08
N PHE A 88 -17.51 11.66 20.84
CA PHE A 88 -16.87 10.37 20.75
C PHE A 88 -17.34 9.42 21.87
N TYR A 89 -18.19 8.46 21.49
CA TYR A 89 -18.74 7.44 22.38
C TYR A 89 -17.94 6.14 22.26
N LEU A 90 -17.61 5.56 23.41
CA LEU A 90 -16.89 4.28 23.50
C LEU A 90 -17.79 3.24 24.16
N TYR A 91 -17.90 2.06 23.53
CA TYR A 91 -18.71 0.95 24.01
C TYR A 91 -17.91 -0.36 24.00
N ALA A 92 -17.60 -0.88 25.18
CA ALA A 92 -16.93 -2.18 25.33
C ALA A 92 -18.00 -3.29 25.37
N GLU A 93 -18.26 -3.92 24.22
CA GLU A 93 -19.34 -4.90 24.05
C GLU A 93 -19.01 -5.88 22.91
N THR A 94 -19.51 -7.11 23.05
CA THR A 94 -19.35 -8.19 22.06
C THR A 94 -20.68 -8.70 21.49
N ASN A 95 -21.81 -8.33 22.07
CA ASN A 95 -23.13 -8.75 21.65
C ASN A 95 -23.69 -7.80 20.60
N MET A 96 -23.99 -8.32 19.40
CA MET A 96 -24.50 -7.51 18.27
C MET A 96 -25.86 -6.87 18.57
N GLN A 97 -26.74 -7.51 19.34
CA GLN A 97 -28.04 -6.92 19.72
C GLN A 97 -27.86 -5.70 20.62
N SER A 98 -26.91 -5.75 21.56
CA SER A 98 -26.56 -4.62 22.42
C SER A 98 -25.94 -3.48 21.59
N VAL A 99 -25.06 -3.80 20.64
CA VAL A 99 -24.50 -2.82 19.71
C VAL A 99 -25.59 -2.13 18.89
N ARG A 100 -26.55 -2.90 18.36
CA ARG A 100 -27.70 -2.35 17.61
C ARG A 100 -28.53 -1.39 18.45
N ALA A 101 -28.88 -1.79 19.68
CA ALA A 101 -29.65 -0.94 20.59
C ALA A 101 -28.93 0.39 20.88
N GLU A 102 -27.60 0.34 21.02
CA GLU A 102 -26.79 1.53 21.25
C GLU A 102 -26.69 2.42 20.01
N VAL A 103 -26.60 1.84 18.82
CA VAL A 103 -26.67 2.56 17.53
C VAL A 103 -28.02 3.27 17.38
N GLU A 104 -29.13 2.60 17.74
CA GLU A 104 -30.48 3.21 17.69
C GLU A 104 -30.62 4.37 18.70
N ARG A 105 -29.98 4.25 19.89
CA ARG A 105 -30.00 5.29 20.92
C ARG A 105 -29.16 6.51 20.57
N ILE A 106 -27.93 6.30 20.06
CA ILE A 106 -26.95 7.37 19.79
C ILE A 106 -27.15 7.97 18.41
N GLN A 107 -27.60 7.16 17.43
CA GLN A 107 -27.69 7.53 16.00
C GLN A 107 -26.38 8.11 15.44
N PRO A 108 -25.26 7.36 15.55
CA PRO A 108 -23.95 7.87 15.16
C PRO A 108 -23.85 8.09 13.65
N ASN A 109 -23.01 9.04 13.25
CA ASN A 109 -22.62 9.23 11.85
C ASN A 109 -21.56 8.19 11.41
N PHE A 110 -20.72 7.79 12.38
CA PHE A 110 -19.61 6.87 12.19
C PHE A 110 -19.63 5.78 13.25
N LEU A 111 -19.51 4.53 12.82
CA LEU A 111 -19.44 3.36 13.71
C LEU A 111 -18.15 2.60 13.43
N ILE A 112 -17.38 2.32 14.46
CA ILE A 112 -16.17 1.50 14.40
C ILE A 112 -16.41 0.20 15.16
N ILE A 113 -16.07 -0.94 14.54
CA ILE A 113 -16.10 -2.27 15.14
C ILE A 113 -14.67 -2.83 15.22
N ASP A 114 -14.12 -2.94 16.40
CA ASP A 114 -12.74 -3.40 16.66
C ASP A 114 -12.73 -4.57 17.66
N SER A 115 -12.69 -5.83 17.20
CA SER A 115 -12.65 -6.35 15.84
C SER A 115 -13.94 -7.12 15.48
N ILE A 116 -14.14 -7.38 14.19
CA ILE A 116 -15.32 -8.15 13.71
C ILE A 116 -15.34 -9.57 14.29
N GLN A 117 -14.17 -10.16 14.57
CA GLN A 117 -14.04 -11.50 15.11
C GLN A 117 -14.53 -11.61 16.57
N THR A 118 -14.64 -10.49 17.29
CA THR A 118 -15.08 -10.48 18.69
C THR A 118 -16.57 -10.25 18.87
N ILE A 119 -17.26 -9.80 17.84
CA ILE A 119 -18.70 -9.57 17.87
C ILE A 119 -19.46 -10.86 17.58
N MET A 120 -20.50 -11.12 18.35
CA MET A 120 -21.37 -12.29 18.21
C MET A 120 -22.84 -11.87 18.06
N SER A 121 -23.54 -12.52 17.13
CA SER A 121 -25.00 -12.52 17.10
C SER A 121 -25.53 -13.71 17.91
N PRO A 122 -26.32 -13.49 18.95
CA PRO A 122 -26.87 -14.57 19.79
C PRO A 122 -27.91 -15.43 19.03
N GLU A 123 -28.41 -14.94 17.91
CA GLU A 123 -29.41 -15.64 17.08
C GLU A 123 -28.80 -16.78 16.24
N ILE A 124 -27.48 -16.86 16.16
CA ILE A 124 -26.77 -17.79 15.30
C ILE A 124 -25.91 -18.73 16.15
N SER A 125 -26.01 -20.01 15.84
CA SER A 125 -25.14 -21.02 16.41
C SER A 125 -23.71 -20.87 15.90
N GLY A 126 -22.74 -20.98 16.76
CA GLY A 126 -21.30 -20.94 16.45
C GLY A 126 -20.50 -20.21 17.51
N VAL A 127 -19.22 -20.54 17.56
CA VAL A 127 -18.29 -19.86 18.47
C VAL A 127 -17.89 -18.49 17.92
N GLN A 128 -17.50 -17.60 18.81
CA GLN A 128 -16.98 -16.28 18.47
C GLN A 128 -15.86 -16.38 17.40
N GLY A 129 -15.92 -15.52 16.40
CA GLY A 129 -14.94 -15.50 15.30
C GLY A 129 -15.13 -16.61 14.25
N SER A 130 -16.13 -17.51 14.39
CA SER A 130 -16.43 -18.50 13.35
C SER A 130 -16.93 -17.85 12.06
N VAL A 131 -16.79 -18.56 10.94
CA VAL A 131 -17.20 -18.08 9.61
C VAL A 131 -18.68 -17.65 9.59
N SER A 132 -19.57 -18.42 10.22
CA SER A 132 -21.00 -18.12 10.27
C SER A 132 -21.28 -16.84 11.06
N GLN A 133 -20.68 -16.68 12.24
CA GLN A 133 -20.83 -15.50 13.08
C GLN A 133 -20.32 -14.24 12.37
N VAL A 134 -19.10 -14.26 11.85
CA VAL A 134 -18.49 -13.10 11.19
C VAL A 134 -19.27 -12.67 9.93
N ARG A 135 -19.77 -13.64 9.14
CA ARG A 135 -20.60 -13.32 7.96
C ARG A 135 -21.92 -12.66 8.34
N GLU A 136 -22.62 -13.19 9.32
CA GLU A 136 -23.91 -12.68 9.70
C GLU A 136 -23.81 -11.30 10.36
N VAL A 137 -22.89 -11.13 11.29
CA VAL A 137 -22.61 -9.82 11.90
C VAL A 137 -22.26 -8.79 10.82
N THR A 138 -21.45 -9.18 9.82
CA THR A 138 -21.11 -8.28 8.71
C THR A 138 -22.33 -7.94 7.84
N ALA A 139 -23.24 -8.90 7.60
CA ALA A 139 -24.48 -8.65 6.85
C ALA A 139 -25.40 -7.68 7.61
N GLU A 140 -25.52 -7.84 8.92
CA GLU A 140 -26.29 -6.95 9.78
C GLU A 140 -25.69 -5.53 9.80
N LEU A 141 -24.38 -5.40 9.94
CA LEU A 141 -23.69 -4.11 9.85
C LEU A 141 -23.86 -3.44 8.49
N MET A 142 -23.85 -4.22 7.39
CA MET A 142 -24.14 -3.69 6.05
C MET A 142 -25.55 -3.13 5.97
N GLN A 143 -26.54 -3.83 6.53
CA GLN A 143 -27.90 -3.35 6.57
C GLN A 143 -28.01 -2.06 7.38
N LEU A 144 -27.40 -2.01 8.57
CA LEU A 144 -27.36 -0.80 9.43
C LEU A 144 -26.73 0.38 8.67
N ALA A 145 -25.59 0.17 8.00
CA ALA A 145 -24.93 1.19 7.20
C ALA A 145 -25.88 1.81 6.15
N LYS A 146 -26.55 0.95 5.36
CA LYS A 146 -27.41 1.38 4.26
C LYS A 146 -28.72 2.01 4.73
N THR A 147 -29.33 1.44 5.79
CA THR A 147 -30.64 1.92 6.28
C THR A 147 -30.50 3.25 7.01
N ASN A 148 -29.47 3.40 7.85
CA ASN A 148 -29.32 4.55 8.71
C ASN A 148 -28.30 5.57 8.17
N ASN A 149 -27.74 5.32 6.97
CA ASN A 149 -26.73 6.16 6.34
C ASN A 149 -25.46 6.37 7.19
N ILE A 150 -25.08 5.35 7.98
CA ILE A 150 -23.91 5.35 8.86
C ILE A 150 -22.70 4.85 8.09
N ALA A 151 -21.57 5.56 8.16
CA ALA A 151 -20.31 5.04 7.67
C ALA A 151 -19.70 4.08 8.73
N ILE A 152 -19.52 2.82 8.36
CA ILE A 152 -19.06 1.77 9.28
C ILE A 152 -17.66 1.30 8.90
N PHE A 153 -16.75 1.28 9.86
CA PHE A 153 -15.42 0.69 9.73
C PHE A 153 -15.34 -0.58 10.56
N ILE A 154 -14.88 -1.67 9.95
CA ILE A 154 -14.66 -2.93 10.65
C ILE A 154 -13.18 -3.33 10.57
N VAL A 155 -12.60 -3.69 11.72
CA VAL A 155 -11.25 -4.25 11.82
C VAL A 155 -11.32 -5.76 11.67
N GLY A 156 -10.49 -6.30 10.77
CA GLY A 156 -10.32 -7.75 10.58
C GLY A 156 -8.86 -8.18 10.77
N HIS A 157 -8.63 -9.18 11.62
CA HIS A 157 -7.30 -9.77 11.79
C HIS A 157 -7.06 -10.89 10.79
N VAL A 158 -5.91 -10.86 10.08
CA VAL A 158 -5.50 -11.97 9.22
C VAL A 158 -5.05 -13.12 10.10
N THR A 159 -5.63 -14.29 9.90
CA THR A 159 -5.24 -15.51 10.64
C THR A 159 -4.35 -16.39 9.77
N LYS A 160 -3.21 -16.80 10.32
CA LYS A 160 -2.28 -17.74 9.65
C LYS A 160 -2.81 -19.18 9.66
N GLU A 161 -3.72 -19.50 10.56
CA GLU A 161 -4.32 -20.83 10.75
C GLU A 161 -5.84 -20.72 10.53
N GLY A 162 -6.39 -21.48 9.60
CA GLY A 162 -7.74 -21.40 9.04
C GLY A 162 -8.93 -21.69 9.97
N THR A 163 -8.82 -21.50 11.29
CA THR A 163 -9.90 -21.72 12.27
C THR A 163 -10.78 -20.50 12.53
N LEU A 164 -10.24 -19.29 12.36
CA LEU A 164 -10.99 -18.05 12.47
C LEU A 164 -11.27 -17.46 11.09
N ALA A 165 -12.45 -16.86 10.92
CA ALA A 165 -12.82 -16.19 9.69
C ALA A 165 -11.90 -15.00 9.38
N GLY A 166 -11.09 -15.13 8.33
CA GLY A 166 -10.20 -14.06 7.90
C GLY A 166 -10.92 -12.98 7.06
N PRO A 167 -10.31 -11.79 6.92
CA PRO A 167 -10.91 -10.65 6.18
C PRO A 167 -11.23 -10.97 4.73
N ARG A 168 -10.48 -11.85 4.06
CA ARG A 168 -10.72 -12.22 2.64
C ARG A 168 -12.13 -12.72 2.36
N MET A 169 -12.75 -13.38 3.32
CA MET A 169 -14.12 -13.86 3.19
C MET A 169 -15.14 -12.71 3.12
N LEU A 170 -14.83 -11.57 3.74
CA LEU A 170 -15.70 -10.41 3.81
C LEU A 170 -15.54 -9.46 2.62
N GLU A 171 -14.50 -9.63 1.81
CA GLU A 171 -14.19 -8.72 0.69
C GLU A 171 -15.37 -8.56 -0.29
N HIS A 172 -16.16 -9.61 -0.49
CA HIS A 172 -17.33 -9.55 -1.38
C HIS A 172 -18.52 -8.81 -0.76
N MET A 173 -18.61 -8.79 0.57
CA MET A 173 -19.75 -8.21 1.30
C MET A 173 -19.62 -6.70 1.53
N VAL A 174 -18.39 -6.19 1.63
CA VAL A 174 -18.12 -4.79 1.98
C VAL A 174 -17.94 -3.91 0.75
N ASP A 175 -18.09 -2.60 0.91
CA ASP A 175 -17.93 -1.63 -0.19
C ASP A 175 -16.46 -1.30 -0.47
N THR A 176 -15.64 -1.21 0.57
CA THR A 176 -14.22 -0.90 0.49
C THR A 176 -13.41 -1.86 1.35
N VAL A 177 -12.28 -2.32 0.81
CA VAL A 177 -11.32 -3.18 1.52
C VAL A 177 -9.97 -2.51 1.50
N LEU A 178 -9.45 -2.24 2.68
CA LEU A 178 -8.12 -1.69 2.91
C LEU A 178 -7.28 -2.74 3.62
N TYR A 179 -6.04 -2.95 3.16
CA TYR A 179 -5.07 -3.81 3.84
C TYR A 179 -3.89 -3.00 4.34
N PHE A 180 -3.57 -3.19 5.62
CA PHE A 180 -2.30 -2.75 6.18
C PHE A 180 -1.21 -3.75 5.83
N GLU A 181 -0.18 -3.27 5.16
CA GLU A 181 1.01 -4.01 4.77
C GLU A 181 2.24 -3.40 5.48
N GLY A 182 3.24 -4.20 5.74
CA GLY A 182 4.51 -3.78 6.32
C GLY A 182 5.08 -4.83 7.27
N GLU A 183 6.38 -4.84 7.42
CA GLU A 183 7.05 -5.69 8.40
C GLU A 183 7.10 -4.98 9.76
N ARG A 184 7.01 -5.75 10.85
CA ARG A 184 7.01 -5.21 12.22
C ARG A 184 8.27 -4.40 12.57
N HIS A 185 9.36 -4.67 11.87
CA HIS A 185 10.66 -4.03 12.07
C HIS A 185 10.92 -2.83 11.15
N HIS A 186 10.05 -2.60 10.16
CA HIS A 186 10.13 -1.41 9.31
C HIS A 186 9.34 -0.26 9.93
N THR A 187 9.87 0.96 9.80
CA THR A 187 9.26 2.18 10.33
C THR A 187 7.96 2.50 9.60
N PHE A 188 7.89 2.17 8.30
CA PHE A 188 6.76 2.52 7.44
C PHE A 188 5.68 1.43 7.42
N ARG A 189 4.44 1.90 7.26
CA ARG A 189 3.23 1.11 7.09
C ARG A 189 2.52 1.58 5.84
N ILE A 190 2.12 0.64 4.99
CA ILE A 190 1.40 0.93 3.75
C ILE A 190 -0.04 0.47 3.94
N LEU A 191 -0.98 1.38 3.73
CA LEU A 191 -2.41 1.08 3.69
C LEU A 191 -2.83 1.03 2.22
N ARG A 192 -3.24 -0.14 1.74
CA ARG A 192 -3.59 -0.38 0.33
C ARG A 192 -5.08 -0.60 0.15
N ALA A 193 -5.68 0.10 -0.80
CA ALA A 193 -7.06 -0.15 -1.24
C ALA A 193 -7.10 -1.32 -2.22
N VAL A 194 -7.57 -2.49 -1.77
CA VAL A 194 -7.71 -3.69 -2.60
C VAL A 194 -9.05 -3.70 -3.34
N LYS A 195 -10.08 -3.17 -2.70
CA LYS A 195 -11.41 -2.96 -3.29
C LYS A 195 -11.93 -1.59 -2.89
N ASN A 196 -12.48 -0.86 -3.83
CA ASN A 196 -13.15 0.41 -3.55
C ASN A 196 -14.26 0.67 -4.57
N ARG A 197 -15.53 0.66 -4.11
CA ARG A 197 -16.69 0.99 -4.96
C ARG A 197 -16.82 2.48 -5.22
N PHE A 198 -16.13 3.31 -4.45
CA PHE A 198 -16.25 4.77 -4.48
C PHE A 198 -15.04 5.47 -5.07
N GLY A 199 -14.00 4.72 -5.44
CA GLY A 199 -12.77 5.27 -5.95
C GLY A 199 -11.89 4.25 -6.65
N SER A 200 -10.65 4.65 -6.90
CA SER A 200 -9.64 3.80 -7.53
C SER A 200 -9.22 2.65 -6.59
N THR A 201 -8.94 1.50 -7.15
CA THR A 201 -8.30 0.39 -6.45
C THR A 201 -6.78 0.50 -6.57
N ASN A 202 -6.04 -0.18 -5.68
CA ASN A 202 -4.57 -0.15 -5.57
C ASN A 202 -3.98 1.21 -5.18
N GLU A 203 -4.82 2.18 -4.76
CA GLU A 203 -4.31 3.39 -4.11
C GLU A 203 -3.62 3.01 -2.80
N ILE A 204 -2.53 3.71 -2.49
CA ILE A 204 -1.82 3.52 -1.24
C ILE A 204 -1.75 4.80 -0.41
N GLY A 205 -1.82 4.62 0.92
CA GLY A 205 -1.46 5.61 1.91
C GLY A 205 -0.22 5.12 2.67
N ILE A 206 0.73 5.99 2.90
CA ILE A 206 1.98 5.63 3.58
C ILE A 206 2.08 6.37 4.90
N PHE A 207 2.33 5.60 5.95
CA PHE A 207 2.39 6.08 7.32
C PHE A 207 3.68 5.62 7.98
N GLU A 208 4.17 6.42 8.91
CA GLU A 208 5.23 6.07 9.83
C GLU A 208 4.67 5.82 11.22
N MET A 209 5.08 4.74 11.88
CA MET A 209 4.67 4.46 13.26
C MET A 209 5.60 5.18 14.23
N GLN A 210 5.08 6.16 14.93
CA GLN A 210 5.79 6.94 15.95
C GLN A 210 5.18 6.71 17.35
N SER A 211 5.81 7.25 18.39
CA SER A 211 5.27 7.20 19.76
C SER A 211 3.93 7.91 19.92
N SER A 212 3.69 8.92 19.08
CA SER A 212 2.44 9.70 19.00
C SER A 212 1.36 9.05 18.12
N GLY A 213 1.61 7.86 17.56
CA GLY A 213 0.70 7.17 16.64
C GLY A 213 1.22 7.08 15.22
N LEU A 214 0.32 6.99 14.26
CA LEU A 214 0.63 6.95 12.83
C LEU A 214 0.71 8.37 12.29
N VAL A 215 1.84 8.68 11.66
CA VAL A 215 2.11 9.95 11.00
C VAL A 215 2.17 9.74 9.50
N GLU A 216 1.56 10.61 8.71
CA GLU A 216 1.52 10.51 7.26
C GLU A 216 2.87 10.79 6.61
N VAL A 217 3.23 10.00 5.61
CA VAL A 217 4.41 10.21 4.77
C VAL A 217 3.96 10.84 3.45
N LEU A 218 3.97 12.16 3.39
CA LEU A 218 3.47 12.91 2.22
C LEU A 218 4.38 12.79 1.00
N ASN A 219 5.68 12.57 1.22
CA ASN A 219 6.67 12.37 0.14
C ASN A 219 7.46 11.06 0.33
N PRO A 220 6.86 9.91 0.00
CA PRO A 220 7.51 8.61 0.19
C PRO A 220 8.82 8.46 -0.59
N SER A 221 8.88 8.99 -1.80
CA SER A 221 10.06 8.91 -2.65
C SER A 221 11.29 9.54 -1.98
N GLN A 222 11.11 10.69 -1.34
CA GLN A 222 12.19 11.35 -0.60
C GLN A 222 12.70 10.46 0.53
N VAL A 223 11.78 9.91 1.32
CA VAL A 223 12.10 9.04 2.46
C VAL A 223 12.82 7.76 2.01
N PHE A 224 12.36 7.12 0.92
CA PHE A 224 12.99 5.91 0.41
C PHE A 224 14.38 6.13 -0.20
N LEU A 225 14.72 7.37 -0.55
CA LEU A 225 16.01 7.74 -1.11
C LEU A 225 16.97 8.41 -0.10
N GLU A 226 16.49 8.78 1.08
CA GLU A 226 17.24 9.57 2.08
C GLU A 226 18.50 8.86 2.59
N GLU A 227 18.45 7.53 2.74
CA GLU A 227 19.58 6.72 3.24
C GLU A 227 20.51 6.22 2.13
N ARG A 228 20.33 6.66 0.89
CA ARG A 228 21.13 6.21 -0.25
C ARG A 228 22.56 6.69 -0.14
N LEU A 229 23.52 5.79 -0.37
CA LEU A 229 24.94 6.12 -0.47
C LEU A 229 25.29 6.51 -1.90
N ASP A 230 25.69 7.76 -2.10
CA ASP A 230 26.17 8.23 -3.39
C ASP A 230 27.49 7.55 -3.78
N GLY A 231 27.58 7.13 -5.04
CA GLY A 231 28.76 6.45 -5.56
C GLY A 231 28.90 4.97 -5.14
N ALA A 232 27.89 4.39 -4.49
CA ALA A 232 27.88 2.96 -4.21
C ALA A 232 27.61 2.15 -5.48
N THR A 233 28.36 1.05 -5.67
CA THR A 233 28.09 0.09 -6.75
C THR A 233 26.93 -0.82 -6.40
N GLY A 234 26.17 -1.26 -7.42
CA GLY A 234 25.01 -2.13 -7.21
C GLY A 234 23.72 -1.40 -6.82
N SER A 235 23.67 -0.09 -6.95
CA SER A 235 22.47 0.72 -6.69
C SER A 235 21.93 1.32 -8.00
N SER A 236 20.61 1.30 -8.16
CA SER A 236 19.91 2.01 -9.23
C SER A 236 18.56 2.52 -8.72
N ILE A 237 18.04 3.59 -9.35
CA ILE A 237 16.75 4.17 -8.99
C ILE A 237 15.72 3.84 -10.07
N VAL A 238 14.54 3.43 -9.63
CA VAL A 238 13.37 3.22 -10.48
C VAL A 238 12.27 4.21 -10.11
N VAL A 239 11.44 4.58 -11.09
CA VAL A 239 10.14 5.20 -10.82
C VAL A 239 9.06 4.14 -11.02
N THR A 240 8.54 3.62 -9.92
CA THR A 240 7.46 2.63 -9.90
C THR A 240 6.10 3.29 -9.73
N MET A 241 5.03 2.59 -10.10
CA MET A 241 3.64 3.04 -9.86
C MET A 241 2.98 2.20 -8.77
N GLU A 242 2.55 2.87 -7.73
CA GLU A 242 1.69 2.27 -6.72
C GLU A 242 0.28 2.86 -6.84
N GLY A 243 -0.65 2.07 -7.41
CA GLY A 243 -1.96 2.59 -7.82
C GLY A 243 -1.84 3.67 -8.89
N THR A 244 -2.23 4.89 -8.57
CA THR A 244 -2.09 6.06 -9.44
C THR A 244 -0.86 6.92 -9.12
N ARG A 245 -0.12 6.59 -8.06
CA ARG A 245 0.99 7.38 -7.54
C ARG A 245 2.33 6.90 -8.06
N PRO A 246 3.12 7.74 -8.74
CA PRO A 246 4.52 7.44 -9.04
C PRO A 246 5.35 7.57 -7.75
N ILE A 247 6.24 6.61 -7.52
CA ILE A 247 7.15 6.57 -6.37
C ILE A 247 8.55 6.22 -6.86
N LEU A 248 9.55 6.94 -6.40
CA LEU A 248 10.94 6.56 -6.62
C LEU A 248 11.39 5.59 -5.53
N ALA A 249 12.06 4.53 -5.94
CA ALA A 249 12.59 3.52 -5.05
C ALA A 249 14.00 3.11 -5.50
N GLU A 250 14.83 2.73 -4.54
CA GLU A 250 16.15 2.21 -4.80
C GLU A 250 16.12 0.68 -4.92
N VAL A 251 16.74 0.17 -5.98
CA VAL A 251 17.05 -1.25 -6.16
C VAL A 251 18.53 -1.46 -5.84
N GLN A 252 18.82 -2.35 -4.92
CA GLN A 252 20.19 -2.73 -4.56
C GLN A 252 20.47 -4.16 -5.00
N ALA A 253 21.64 -4.37 -5.60
CA ALA A 253 22.14 -5.66 -6.02
C ALA A 253 23.56 -5.88 -5.49
N LEU A 254 23.81 -7.05 -4.94
CA LEU A 254 25.15 -7.51 -4.60
C LEU A 254 25.43 -8.79 -5.39
N VAL A 255 26.40 -8.71 -6.29
CA VAL A 255 26.86 -9.83 -7.10
C VAL A 255 28.29 -10.19 -6.68
N THR A 256 28.52 -11.45 -6.34
CA THR A 256 29.82 -11.92 -5.85
C THR A 256 30.10 -13.33 -6.38
N PRO A 257 31.37 -13.71 -6.63
CA PRO A 257 31.71 -15.05 -7.08
C PRO A 257 31.19 -16.14 -6.12
N THR A 258 30.60 -17.19 -6.67
CA THR A 258 30.13 -18.33 -5.88
C THR A 258 31.34 -19.11 -5.37
N MET A 259 31.41 -19.31 -4.04
CA MET A 259 32.51 -20.02 -3.40
C MET A 259 32.34 -21.54 -3.42
N PHE A 260 31.10 -22.05 -3.38
CA PHE A 260 30.80 -23.47 -3.26
C PHE A 260 29.56 -23.87 -4.04
N GLY A 261 29.72 -24.68 -5.07
CA GLY A 261 28.60 -25.38 -5.73
C GLY A 261 27.71 -24.46 -6.57
N ASN A 262 26.40 -24.53 -6.35
CA ASN A 262 25.42 -23.79 -7.14
C ASN A 262 25.30 -22.34 -6.68
N ALA A 263 25.23 -21.43 -7.65
CA ALA A 263 25.03 -20.01 -7.41
C ALA A 263 23.74 -19.73 -6.64
N LYS A 264 23.85 -18.97 -5.55
CA LYS A 264 22.71 -18.57 -4.73
C LYS A 264 22.06 -17.30 -5.28
N ARG A 265 20.75 -17.28 -5.24
CA ARG A 265 19.97 -16.10 -5.63
C ARG A 265 18.93 -15.82 -4.56
N THR A 266 18.89 -14.59 -4.07
CA THR A 266 17.98 -14.17 -3.01
C THR A 266 17.39 -12.83 -3.37
N THR A 267 16.08 -12.67 -3.16
CA THR A 267 15.37 -11.42 -3.38
C THR A 267 14.60 -11.01 -2.13
N THR A 268 14.56 -9.72 -1.86
CA THR A 268 13.74 -9.10 -0.82
C THR A 268 13.03 -7.90 -1.40
N GLY A 269 11.69 -7.89 -1.36
CA GLY A 269 10.87 -6.85 -1.98
C GLY A 269 10.79 -6.91 -3.51
N LEU A 270 11.32 -7.98 -4.14
CA LEU A 270 11.34 -8.24 -5.58
C LEU A 270 10.92 -9.69 -5.85
N ASP A 271 10.21 -9.91 -6.97
CA ASP A 271 9.86 -11.26 -7.38
C ASP A 271 11.10 -12.06 -7.82
N PHE A 272 11.26 -13.25 -7.26
CA PHE A 272 12.41 -14.12 -7.51
C PHE A 272 12.48 -14.60 -8.99
N ASN A 273 11.33 -14.94 -9.58
CA ASN A 273 11.31 -15.46 -10.95
C ASN A 273 11.66 -14.33 -11.93
N ARG A 274 11.14 -13.12 -11.69
CA ARG A 274 11.48 -11.92 -12.47
C ARG A 274 12.97 -11.62 -12.41
N ALA A 275 13.55 -11.58 -11.22
CA ALA A 275 15.00 -11.39 -11.03
C ALA A 275 15.83 -12.42 -11.77
N SER A 276 15.42 -13.70 -11.72
CA SER A 276 16.10 -14.79 -12.43
C SER A 276 16.02 -14.65 -13.95
N LEU A 277 14.89 -14.19 -14.51
CA LEU A 277 14.75 -13.88 -15.92
C LEU A 277 15.65 -12.73 -16.34
N ILE A 278 15.70 -11.66 -15.56
CA ILE A 278 16.57 -10.50 -15.84
C ILE A 278 18.04 -10.92 -15.86
N MET A 279 18.48 -11.74 -14.92
CA MET A 279 19.84 -12.29 -14.89
C MET A 279 20.16 -13.11 -16.14
N ALA A 280 19.23 -13.95 -16.59
CA ALA A 280 19.40 -14.73 -17.83
C ALA A 280 19.50 -13.82 -19.10
N VAL A 281 18.73 -12.75 -19.13
CA VAL A 281 18.81 -11.72 -20.20
C VAL A 281 20.15 -11.00 -20.17
N LEU A 282 20.63 -10.58 -18.99
CA LEU A 282 21.94 -9.94 -18.82
C LEU A 282 23.06 -10.88 -19.29
N GLU A 283 23.00 -12.14 -18.93
CA GLU A 283 24.00 -13.13 -19.35
C GLU A 283 24.00 -13.33 -20.88
N LYS A 284 22.84 -13.62 -21.45
CA LYS A 284 22.73 -14.00 -22.86
C LYS A 284 22.83 -12.82 -23.83
N ARG A 285 22.35 -11.62 -23.44
CA ARG A 285 22.20 -10.45 -24.31
C ARG A 285 23.19 -9.33 -24.03
N ALA A 286 23.72 -9.26 -22.81
CA ALA A 286 24.70 -8.26 -22.41
C ALA A 286 26.08 -8.84 -22.10
N GLY A 287 26.25 -10.17 -22.15
CA GLY A 287 27.54 -10.85 -21.98
C GLY A 287 28.10 -10.82 -20.56
N LEU A 288 27.27 -10.60 -19.54
CA LEU A 288 27.69 -10.68 -18.15
C LEU A 288 27.71 -12.15 -17.71
N LEU A 289 28.85 -12.63 -17.24
CA LEU A 289 29.01 -14.05 -16.82
C LEU A 289 28.46 -14.25 -15.41
N LEU A 290 27.14 -14.36 -15.28
CA LEU A 290 26.43 -14.48 -14.00
C LEU A 290 26.20 -15.92 -13.53
N GLN A 291 26.55 -16.91 -14.35
CA GLN A 291 26.31 -18.33 -14.07
C GLN A 291 26.97 -18.78 -12.75
N ASN A 292 28.19 -18.31 -12.48
CA ASN A 292 28.95 -18.64 -11.27
C ASN A 292 29.01 -17.47 -10.28
N GLN A 293 27.95 -16.65 -10.23
CA GLN A 293 27.84 -15.51 -9.33
C GLN A 293 26.65 -15.72 -8.38
N ASP A 294 26.87 -15.52 -7.10
CA ASP A 294 25.80 -15.33 -6.14
C ASP A 294 25.21 -13.93 -6.35
N ALA A 295 23.90 -13.81 -6.27
CA ALA A 295 23.20 -12.56 -6.44
C ALA A 295 22.18 -12.34 -5.33
N TYR A 296 22.28 -11.20 -4.67
CA TYR A 296 21.38 -10.73 -3.61
C TYR A 296 20.75 -9.43 -4.08
N LEU A 297 19.42 -9.41 -4.17
CA LEU A 297 18.66 -8.27 -4.67
C LEU A 297 17.70 -7.79 -3.59
N LYS A 298 17.65 -6.48 -3.38
CA LYS A 298 16.79 -5.87 -2.38
C LYS A 298 16.17 -4.58 -2.90
N SER A 299 14.88 -4.37 -2.61
CA SER A 299 14.27 -3.05 -2.66
C SER A 299 14.54 -2.33 -1.34
N ALA A 300 15.14 -1.16 -1.38
CA ALA A 300 15.38 -0.35 -0.19
C ALA A 300 14.06 0.19 0.39
N GLY A 301 14.03 0.46 1.70
CA GLY A 301 12.87 1.02 2.38
C GLY A 301 11.68 0.06 2.54
N GLY A 302 11.83 -1.25 2.18
CA GLY A 302 10.78 -2.25 2.34
C GLY A 302 9.62 -2.14 1.34
N VAL A 303 9.77 -1.34 0.28
CA VAL A 303 8.77 -1.24 -0.79
C VAL A 303 8.78 -2.52 -1.62
N LYS A 304 7.60 -3.08 -1.86
CA LYS A 304 7.45 -4.23 -2.74
C LYS A 304 7.36 -3.77 -4.20
N LEU A 305 8.31 -4.16 -5.02
CA LEU A 305 8.39 -3.78 -6.43
C LEU A 305 7.92 -4.95 -7.32
N ASP A 306 6.64 -4.92 -7.73
CA ASP A 306 6.00 -6.03 -8.44
C ASP A 306 5.73 -5.73 -9.93
N GLU A 307 5.81 -4.46 -10.37
CA GLU A 307 5.48 -4.12 -11.74
C GLU A 307 6.62 -4.37 -12.74
N PRO A 308 6.31 -4.66 -14.03
CA PRO A 308 7.34 -4.90 -15.05
C PRO A 308 8.26 -3.71 -15.32
N ALA A 309 7.82 -2.50 -15.06
CA ALA A 309 8.61 -1.28 -15.32
C ALA A 309 9.92 -1.18 -14.53
N ILE A 310 10.09 -2.02 -13.48
CA ILE A 310 11.30 -2.08 -12.66
C ILE A 310 12.47 -2.83 -13.31
N ASP A 311 12.21 -3.65 -14.33
CA ASP A 311 13.18 -4.60 -14.86
C ASP A 311 14.48 -3.93 -15.30
N LEU A 312 14.37 -2.76 -15.94
CA LEU A 312 15.54 -2.03 -16.40
C LEU A 312 16.43 -1.57 -15.24
N ALA A 313 15.83 -1.08 -14.16
CA ALA A 313 16.57 -0.68 -12.96
C ALA A 313 17.23 -1.89 -12.28
N VAL A 314 16.52 -3.02 -12.16
CA VAL A 314 17.08 -4.27 -11.61
C VAL A 314 18.28 -4.71 -12.44
N ALA A 315 18.17 -4.70 -13.76
CA ALA A 315 19.27 -5.06 -14.66
C ALA A 315 20.47 -4.13 -14.49
N VAL A 316 20.24 -2.82 -14.38
CA VAL A 316 21.30 -1.84 -14.17
C VAL A 316 21.97 -2.00 -12.80
N ALA A 317 21.21 -2.27 -11.75
CA ALA A 317 21.78 -2.54 -10.43
C ALA A 317 22.69 -3.79 -10.43
N ILE A 318 22.24 -4.88 -11.05
CA ILE A 318 23.02 -6.11 -11.21
C ILE A 318 24.32 -5.82 -12.02
N ALA A 319 24.20 -5.12 -13.13
CA ALA A 319 25.36 -4.78 -13.99
C ALA A 319 26.34 -3.85 -13.27
N SER A 320 25.85 -2.89 -12.48
CA SER A 320 26.65 -1.99 -11.63
C SER A 320 27.48 -2.78 -10.62
N SER A 321 26.85 -3.69 -9.89
CA SER A 321 27.54 -4.56 -8.93
C SER A 321 28.55 -5.48 -9.60
N TYR A 322 28.16 -6.13 -10.72
CA TYR A 322 29.04 -7.04 -11.45
C TYR A 322 30.28 -6.36 -12.03
N LYS A 323 30.12 -5.14 -12.56
CA LYS A 323 31.22 -4.35 -13.16
C LYS A 323 32.01 -3.55 -12.13
N ASP A 324 31.55 -3.51 -10.89
CA ASP A 324 32.04 -2.65 -9.81
C ASP A 324 32.13 -1.16 -10.22
N LYS A 325 31.06 -0.69 -10.89
CA LYS A 325 30.91 0.70 -11.35
C LYS A 325 29.60 1.29 -10.87
N PRO A 326 29.62 2.44 -10.17
CA PRO A 326 28.39 3.09 -9.71
C PRO A 326 27.61 3.68 -10.86
N THR A 327 26.30 3.79 -10.70
CA THR A 327 25.43 4.63 -11.54
C THR A 327 25.56 6.09 -11.11
N ASN A 328 25.19 7.02 -12.01
CA ASN A 328 25.10 8.41 -11.60
C ASN A 328 23.93 8.58 -10.59
N PRO A 329 24.13 9.25 -9.45
CA PRO A 329 23.12 9.40 -8.42
C PRO A 329 21.86 10.15 -8.85
N GLN A 330 21.93 10.95 -9.93
CA GLN A 330 20.81 11.71 -10.47
C GLN A 330 20.16 11.05 -11.72
N GLU A 331 20.44 9.77 -11.95
CA GLU A 331 19.83 8.99 -13.04
C GLU A 331 18.82 7.98 -12.51
N CYS A 332 17.73 7.77 -13.22
CA CYS A 332 16.76 6.73 -12.94
C CYS A 332 16.37 5.95 -14.21
N PHE A 333 15.82 4.74 -13.99
CA PHE A 333 15.62 3.76 -15.06
C PHE A 333 14.21 3.18 -14.98
N VAL A 334 13.51 3.17 -16.10
CA VAL A 334 12.15 2.64 -16.21
C VAL A 334 12.01 1.86 -17.51
N GLY A 335 11.57 0.63 -17.43
CA GLY A 335 11.32 -0.20 -18.62
C GLY A 335 11.13 -1.66 -18.27
N GLU A 336 10.25 -2.34 -18.98
CA GLU A 336 10.14 -3.79 -18.95
C GLU A 336 11.19 -4.42 -19.88
N LEU A 337 11.79 -5.53 -19.47
CA LEU A 337 12.76 -6.27 -20.31
C LEU A 337 12.13 -7.51 -20.91
N GLY A 338 12.17 -7.61 -22.24
CA GLY A 338 11.85 -8.84 -22.94
C GLY A 338 13.04 -9.81 -22.97
N LEU A 339 12.77 -11.10 -23.22
CA LEU A 339 13.78 -12.16 -23.27
C LEU A 339 14.80 -12.01 -24.41
N THR A 340 14.48 -11.21 -25.43
CA THR A 340 15.40 -10.89 -26.52
C THR A 340 16.29 -9.68 -26.24
N GLY A 341 16.13 -9.06 -25.04
CA GLY A 341 16.91 -7.92 -24.58
C GLY A 341 16.33 -6.57 -25.00
N GLU A 342 15.11 -6.57 -25.55
CA GLU A 342 14.38 -5.34 -25.87
C GLU A 342 13.83 -4.66 -24.62
N VAL A 343 13.79 -3.33 -24.65
CA VAL A 343 13.14 -2.51 -23.61
C VAL A 343 11.72 -2.17 -24.08
N ARG A 344 10.74 -2.71 -23.38
CA ARG A 344 9.32 -2.63 -23.72
C ARG A 344 8.63 -1.44 -23.08
N ARG A 345 7.51 -1.04 -23.69
CA ARG A 345 6.63 0.03 -23.21
C ARG A 345 6.17 -0.22 -21.78
N VAL A 346 6.04 0.87 -21.04
CA VAL A 346 5.42 0.90 -19.71
C VAL A 346 4.30 1.93 -19.66
N ASN A 347 3.34 1.70 -18.78
CA ASN A 347 2.21 2.61 -18.61
C ASN A 347 2.63 3.88 -17.84
N ARG A 348 1.87 4.97 -18.07
CA ARG A 348 1.96 6.24 -17.30
C ARG A 348 3.38 6.85 -17.30
N ILE A 349 4.07 6.76 -18.44
CA ILE A 349 5.46 7.21 -18.54
C ILE A 349 5.63 8.70 -18.23
N GLU A 350 4.67 9.54 -18.63
CA GLU A 350 4.68 10.97 -18.37
C GLU A 350 4.63 11.30 -16.87
N GLN A 351 3.80 10.58 -16.09
CA GLN A 351 3.73 10.74 -14.64
C GLN A 351 5.06 10.35 -13.97
N ARG A 352 5.71 9.29 -14.45
CA ARG A 352 7.01 8.84 -13.94
C ARG A 352 8.11 9.86 -14.21
N ILE A 353 8.16 10.41 -15.42
CA ILE A 353 9.13 11.45 -15.80
C ILE A 353 8.92 12.72 -14.95
N ASN A 354 7.66 13.14 -14.76
CA ASN A 354 7.33 14.31 -13.98
C ASN A 354 7.74 14.15 -12.51
N GLU A 355 7.52 12.97 -11.91
CA GLU A 355 7.93 12.71 -10.52
C GLU A 355 9.46 12.70 -10.38
N ALA A 356 10.18 12.08 -11.31
CA ALA A 356 11.64 12.11 -11.33
C ALA A 356 12.17 13.55 -11.41
N ALA A 357 11.62 14.36 -12.33
CA ALA A 357 11.99 15.78 -12.47
C ALA A 357 11.71 16.59 -11.21
N LYS A 358 10.53 16.39 -10.57
CA LYS A 358 10.13 17.06 -9.32
C LYS A 358 11.11 16.79 -8.18
N LEU A 359 11.69 15.59 -8.14
CA LEU A 359 12.65 15.17 -7.11
C LEU A 359 14.11 15.49 -7.46
N GLY A 360 14.36 16.25 -8.55
CA GLY A 360 15.67 16.74 -8.90
C GLY A 360 16.54 15.76 -9.68
N PHE A 361 15.97 14.68 -10.22
CA PHE A 361 16.71 13.80 -11.12
C PHE A 361 16.97 14.52 -12.46
N THR A 362 18.18 14.42 -12.94
CA THR A 362 18.61 15.13 -14.16
C THR A 362 18.49 14.27 -15.42
N LYS A 363 18.40 12.93 -15.26
CA LYS A 363 18.28 12.02 -16.39
C LYS A 363 17.39 10.81 -16.06
N ILE A 364 16.56 10.43 -17.03
CA ILE A 364 15.73 9.22 -16.96
C ILE A 364 15.85 8.41 -18.25
N TYR A 365 16.12 7.11 -18.12
CA TYR A 365 16.12 6.14 -19.22
C TYR A 365 14.75 5.48 -19.30
N VAL A 366 14.13 5.54 -20.48
CA VAL A 366 12.76 5.05 -20.71
C VAL A 366 12.66 4.30 -22.03
N PRO A 367 11.66 3.44 -22.24
CA PRO A 367 11.45 2.78 -23.52
C PRO A 367 11.19 3.81 -24.61
N LYS A 368 11.96 3.75 -25.69
CA LYS A 368 11.84 4.68 -26.84
C LYS A 368 10.42 4.75 -27.38
N ASN A 369 9.74 3.60 -27.46
CA ASN A 369 8.37 3.51 -27.94
C ASN A 369 7.32 4.11 -27.00
N SER A 370 7.68 4.48 -25.77
CA SER A 370 6.78 5.17 -24.81
C SER A 370 6.79 6.69 -24.98
N LEU A 371 7.71 7.24 -25.78
CA LEU A 371 7.91 8.69 -25.91
C LEU A 371 7.01 9.37 -26.94
N THR A 372 6.24 8.60 -27.71
CA THR A 372 5.37 9.17 -28.74
C THR A 372 4.19 9.91 -28.08
N GLY A 373 4.08 11.23 -28.34
CA GLY A 373 2.96 12.05 -27.91
C GLY A 373 2.98 12.49 -26.44
N ILE A 374 4.12 12.37 -25.75
CA ILE A 374 4.28 12.83 -24.38
C ILE A 374 4.92 14.23 -24.33
N THR A 375 4.59 14.99 -23.29
CA THR A 375 5.25 16.24 -22.95
C THR A 375 6.29 15.98 -21.86
N THR A 376 7.53 16.40 -22.09
CA THR A 376 8.61 16.25 -21.10
C THR A 376 8.80 17.55 -20.32
N PRO A 377 8.94 17.50 -18.99
CA PRO A 377 9.21 18.69 -18.19
C PRO A 377 10.62 19.22 -18.44
N SER A 378 10.82 20.51 -18.17
CA SER A 378 12.15 21.11 -18.17
C SER A 378 13.00 20.59 -17.01
N GLY A 379 14.32 20.52 -17.20
CA GLY A 379 15.27 20.15 -16.14
C GLY A 379 15.63 18.67 -16.06
N ILE A 380 14.99 17.79 -16.83
CA ILE A 380 15.35 16.37 -16.91
C ILE A 380 15.59 15.94 -18.35
N GLN A 381 16.71 15.27 -18.60
CA GLN A 381 17.01 14.65 -19.87
C GLN A 381 16.30 13.28 -19.99
N VAL A 382 15.40 13.15 -20.95
CA VAL A 382 14.71 11.88 -21.21
C VAL A 382 15.45 11.12 -22.31
N VAL A 383 15.99 9.96 -21.97
CA VAL A 383 16.77 9.11 -22.90
C VAL A 383 15.92 7.91 -23.32
N GLY A 384 15.42 7.95 -24.54
CA GLY A 384 14.71 6.80 -25.15
C GLY A 384 15.68 5.68 -25.52
N VAL A 385 15.42 4.47 -25.03
CA VAL A 385 16.24 3.28 -25.27
C VAL A 385 15.42 2.13 -25.84
N SER A 386 16.04 1.32 -26.68
CA SER A 386 15.38 0.19 -27.34
C SER A 386 15.86 -1.16 -26.83
N THR A 387 17.11 -1.25 -26.36
CA THR A 387 17.72 -2.51 -25.89
C THR A 387 18.49 -2.32 -24.59
N LEU A 388 18.60 -3.39 -23.81
CA LEU A 388 19.42 -3.44 -22.59
C LEU A 388 20.90 -3.13 -22.89
N ALA A 389 21.45 -3.67 -23.97
CA ALA A 389 22.83 -3.42 -24.38
C ALA A 389 23.10 -1.93 -24.63
N GLU A 390 22.15 -1.23 -25.24
CA GLU A 390 22.22 0.23 -25.45
C GLU A 390 22.29 0.98 -24.11
N VAL A 391 21.45 0.59 -23.14
CA VAL A 391 21.43 1.20 -21.80
C VAL A 391 22.77 1.01 -21.10
N LEU A 392 23.26 -0.24 -21.03
CA LEU A 392 24.52 -0.54 -20.34
C LEU A 392 25.72 0.18 -20.96
N LYS A 393 25.73 0.38 -22.29
CA LYS A 393 26.77 1.16 -22.98
C LYS A 393 26.71 2.66 -22.67
N LYS A 394 25.51 3.19 -22.36
CA LYS A 394 25.33 4.62 -22.02
C LYS A 394 25.62 4.91 -20.55
N VAL A 395 25.44 3.91 -19.69
CA VAL A 395 25.59 4.04 -18.24
C VAL A 395 27.01 3.72 -17.78
N PHE A 396 27.64 2.71 -18.35
CA PHE A 396 28.98 2.19 -17.99
C PHE A 396 29.96 2.26 -19.15
#